data_df07d3c331be95592e7a7584cfa3045a
#
_entry.id   df07d3c331be95592e7a7584cfa3045a
#
_cell.length_a   1.000
_cell.length_b   1.000
_cell.length_c   1.000
_cell.angle_alpha   90.00
_cell.angle_beta   90.00
_cell.angle_gamma   90.00
#
_symmetry.space_group_name_H-M   'P 1'
#
loop_
_entity.id
_entity.type
_entity.pdbx_description
1 polymer ?
#
loop_
_entity_poly.entity_id
_entity_poly.type
_entity_poly.pdbx_seq_one_letter_code
_entity_poly.pdbx_strand_id
1 'polypeptide(L)'
;MSDLDKEYEASLKSIETENKIDRIFYRPIGFRIARMLRGTGITPNMVTVVSIFVGAAVGFFFYHDDLIYNVCGILLLVCANILDCVDGQLARLTGIKSAIGRILDGFAGDIWFTCIYVGFALRLSHDYGTDWFFALAVLSGLSHLVQANITDYYKTLHLYFISKDKGAE
;
A
#
# COMPACT_ATOMS: atom_id res chain seq x y z
N MET A 1 -15.37 21.73 14.53
CA MET A 1 -14.32 20.81 14.06
C MET A 1 -13.16 20.94 15.02
N SER A 2 -12.74 19.87 15.68
CA SER A 2 -11.61 19.91 16.62
C SER A 2 -10.30 20.13 15.87
N ASP A 3 -9.23 20.58 16.55
CA ASP A 3 -7.92 20.72 15.92
C ASP A 3 -7.39 19.37 15.42
N LEU A 4 -7.79 18.28 16.09
CA LEU A 4 -7.48 16.91 15.67
C LEU A 4 -8.16 16.55 14.32
N ASP A 5 -9.40 16.98 14.10
CA ASP A 5 -10.12 16.72 12.85
C ASP A 5 -9.45 17.45 11.68
N LYS A 6 -9.01 18.70 11.90
CA LYS A 6 -8.29 19.47 10.88
C LYS A 6 -6.94 18.82 10.53
N GLU A 7 -6.21 18.35 11.54
CA GLU A 7 -4.93 17.66 11.36
C GLU A 7 -5.12 16.33 10.60
N TYR A 8 -6.19 15.60 10.92
CA TYR A 8 -6.55 14.37 10.21
C TYR A 8 -6.88 14.65 8.74
N GLU A 9 -7.73 15.63 8.45
CA GLU A 9 -8.08 16.01 7.08
C GLU A 9 -6.85 16.45 6.27
N ALA A 10 -5.95 17.23 6.88
CA ALA A 10 -4.69 17.65 6.25
C ALA A 10 -3.74 16.45 5.97
N SER A 11 -3.90 15.35 6.68
CA SER A 11 -3.11 14.12 6.46
C SER A 11 -3.64 13.26 5.31
N LEU A 12 -4.85 13.50 4.80
CA LEU A 12 -5.45 12.75 3.69
C LEU A 12 -4.93 13.24 2.33
N LYS A 13 -4.84 12.34 1.35
CA LYS A 13 -4.42 12.69 -0.03
C LYS A 13 -5.53 13.41 -0.77
N SER A 14 -6.74 12.85 -0.74
CA SER A 14 -7.97 13.43 -1.30
C SER A 14 -9.18 12.63 -0.81
N ILE A 15 -10.18 13.33 -0.30
CA ILE A 15 -11.42 12.70 0.18
C ILE A 15 -12.20 12.04 -0.97
N GLU A 16 -12.06 12.56 -2.19
CA GLU A 16 -12.87 12.19 -3.36
C GLU A 16 -12.34 10.92 -4.07
N THR A 17 -11.05 10.62 -3.92
CA THR A 17 -10.39 9.48 -4.62
C THR A 17 -10.05 8.31 -3.71
N GLU A 18 -10.26 8.43 -2.40
CA GLU A 18 -10.00 7.37 -1.45
C GLU A 18 -11.14 6.35 -1.37
N ASN A 19 -10.78 5.07 -1.28
CA ASN A 19 -11.75 3.99 -1.10
C ASN A 19 -12.43 4.10 0.27
N LYS A 20 -13.68 3.62 0.37
CA LYS A 20 -14.43 3.64 1.64
C LYS A 20 -13.72 2.88 2.76
N ILE A 21 -13.09 1.72 2.43
CA ILE A 21 -12.36 0.90 3.40
C ILE A 21 -11.13 1.65 3.90
N ASP A 22 -10.38 2.31 3.01
CA ASP A 22 -9.21 3.11 3.39
C ASP A 22 -9.63 4.19 4.38
N ARG A 23 -10.71 4.91 4.09
CA ARG A 23 -11.22 6.00 4.92
C ARG A 23 -11.70 5.57 6.30
N ILE A 24 -12.35 4.39 6.40
CA ILE A 24 -12.96 3.92 7.65
C ILE A 24 -11.95 3.14 8.51
N PHE A 25 -11.04 2.40 7.90
CA PHE A 25 -10.15 1.47 8.60
C PHE A 25 -8.68 1.90 8.54
N TYR A 26 -8.08 1.93 7.33
CA TYR A 26 -6.64 2.13 7.20
C TYR A 26 -6.19 3.54 7.58
N ARG A 27 -6.87 4.59 7.11
CA ARG A 27 -6.48 5.98 7.34
C ARG A 27 -6.58 6.42 8.80
N PRO A 28 -7.64 6.08 9.59
CA PRO A 28 -7.69 6.44 10.99
C PRO A 28 -6.62 5.77 11.85
N ILE A 29 -6.29 4.50 11.54
CA ILE A 29 -5.23 3.76 12.23
C ILE A 29 -3.87 4.36 11.83
N GLY A 30 -3.63 4.54 10.53
CA GLY A 30 -2.41 5.13 9.99
C GLY A 30 -2.14 6.51 10.57
N PHE A 31 -3.15 7.37 10.67
CA PHE A 31 -3.02 8.70 11.25
C PHE A 31 -2.57 8.69 12.72
N ARG A 32 -3.15 7.80 13.53
CA ARG A 32 -2.73 7.69 14.94
C ARG A 32 -1.27 7.29 15.06
N ILE A 33 -0.82 6.31 14.25
CA ILE A 33 0.57 5.87 14.24
C ILE A 33 1.47 6.98 13.69
N ALA A 34 1.13 7.61 12.57
CA ALA A 34 1.90 8.69 11.97
C ALA A 34 2.08 9.87 12.95
N ARG A 35 1.03 10.20 13.69
CA ARG A 35 1.07 11.25 14.72
C ARG A 35 2.00 10.87 15.89
N MET A 36 2.01 9.61 16.31
CA MET A 36 2.93 9.11 17.35
C MET A 36 4.39 9.14 16.86
N LEU A 37 4.64 8.88 15.58
CA LEU A 37 5.96 8.89 14.99
C LEU A 37 6.47 10.31 14.69
N ARG A 38 5.58 11.30 14.63
CA ARG A 38 5.94 12.69 14.42
C ARG A 38 6.85 13.19 15.55
N GLY A 39 8.04 13.63 15.19
CA GLY A 39 9.04 14.12 16.15
C GLY A 39 9.96 13.06 16.75
N THR A 40 9.82 11.78 16.38
CA THR A 40 10.72 10.70 16.84
C THR A 40 12.00 10.55 16.00
N GLY A 41 12.14 11.32 14.91
CA GLY A 41 13.24 11.15 13.94
C GLY A 41 13.01 10.06 12.91
N ILE A 42 11.90 9.29 13.01
CA ILE A 42 11.51 8.30 11.99
C ILE A 42 11.00 9.04 10.76
N THR A 43 11.61 8.76 9.62
CA THR A 43 11.22 9.37 8.34
C THR A 43 10.16 8.54 7.61
N PRO A 44 9.33 9.16 6.73
CA PRO A 44 8.40 8.41 5.89
C PRO A 44 9.07 7.29 5.11
N ASN A 45 10.24 7.53 4.51
CA ASN A 45 10.98 6.51 3.75
C ASN A 45 11.37 5.28 4.59
N MET A 46 11.68 5.47 5.88
CA MET A 46 11.97 4.34 6.77
C MET A 46 10.72 3.48 6.98
N VAL A 47 9.56 4.10 7.10
CA VAL A 47 8.28 3.38 7.23
C VAL A 47 7.96 2.62 5.94
N THR A 48 8.15 3.25 4.76
CA THR A 48 7.98 2.59 3.46
C THR A 48 8.90 1.37 3.33
N VAL A 49 10.17 1.48 3.72
CA VAL A 49 11.10 0.34 3.68
C VAL A 49 10.63 -0.79 4.58
N VAL A 50 10.16 -0.49 5.81
CA VAL A 50 9.60 -1.51 6.71
C VAL A 50 8.35 -2.14 6.09
N SER A 51 7.46 -1.37 5.48
CA SER A 51 6.26 -1.89 4.82
C SER A 51 6.61 -2.84 3.67
N ILE A 52 7.66 -2.54 2.90
CA ILE A 52 8.16 -3.42 1.83
C ILE A 52 8.57 -4.79 2.40
N PHE A 53 9.35 -4.83 3.48
CA PHE A 53 9.76 -6.09 4.09
C PHE A 53 8.60 -6.88 4.70
N VAL A 54 7.67 -6.19 5.37
CA VAL A 54 6.47 -6.81 5.94
C VAL A 54 5.58 -7.38 4.83
N GLY A 55 5.36 -6.64 3.75
CA GLY A 55 4.55 -7.09 2.63
C GLY A 55 5.23 -8.21 1.81
N ALA A 56 6.55 -8.14 1.62
CA ALA A 56 7.29 -9.22 0.95
C ALA A 56 7.24 -10.54 1.75
N ALA A 57 7.29 -10.46 3.09
CA ALA A 57 7.16 -11.64 3.95
C ALA A 57 5.82 -12.38 3.76
N VAL A 58 4.76 -11.72 3.29
CA VAL A 58 3.45 -12.35 3.02
C VAL A 58 3.60 -13.51 2.03
N GLY A 59 4.45 -13.36 1.01
CA GLY A 59 4.72 -14.44 0.03
C GLY A 59 5.24 -15.71 0.68
N PHE A 60 6.12 -15.60 1.69
CA PHE A 60 6.59 -16.74 2.45
C PHE A 60 5.45 -17.44 3.21
N PHE A 61 4.57 -16.67 3.84
CA PHE A 61 3.44 -17.24 4.57
C PHE A 61 2.44 -17.94 3.63
N PHE A 62 2.18 -17.43 2.44
CA PHE A 62 1.29 -18.03 1.45
C PHE A 62 1.91 -19.22 0.71
N TYR A 63 3.21 -19.42 0.80
CA TYR A 63 3.85 -20.64 0.34
C TYR A 63 3.38 -21.88 1.11
N HIS A 64 3.10 -21.75 2.41
CA HIS A 64 2.65 -22.86 3.25
C HIS A 64 1.14 -23.13 3.10
N ASP A 65 0.75 -24.43 3.04
CA ASP A 65 -0.66 -24.87 2.94
C ASP A 65 -1.38 -24.96 4.29
N ASP A 66 -0.83 -24.42 5.34
CA ASP A 66 -1.43 -24.43 6.67
C ASP A 66 -2.29 -23.17 6.86
N LEU A 67 -3.50 -23.37 7.44
CA LEU A 67 -4.43 -22.28 7.74
C LEU A 67 -3.80 -21.21 8.62
N ILE A 68 -2.97 -21.59 9.59
CA ILE A 68 -2.33 -20.64 10.53
C ILE A 68 -1.38 -19.74 9.76
N TYR A 69 -0.54 -20.30 8.85
CA TYR A 69 0.35 -19.51 8.02
C TYR A 69 -0.44 -18.56 7.11
N ASN A 70 -1.51 -19.03 6.47
CA ASN A 70 -2.34 -18.20 5.61
C ASN A 70 -2.99 -17.04 6.39
N VAL A 71 -3.50 -17.30 7.59
CA VAL A 71 -4.06 -16.25 8.48
C VAL A 71 -2.98 -15.23 8.88
N CYS A 72 -1.78 -15.70 9.27
CA CYS A 72 -0.65 -14.82 9.56
C CYS A 72 -0.27 -13.97 8.35
N GLY A 73 -0.25 -14.56 7.14
CA GLY A 73 0.00 -13.84 5.89
C GLY A 73 -1.02 -12.72 5.64
N ILE A 74 -2.31 -12.99 5.86
CA ILE A 74 -3.37 -11.98 5.76
C ILE A 74 -3.17 -10.85 6.77
N LEU A 75 -2.85 -11.18 8.02
CA LEU A 75 -2.59 -10.17 9.06
C LEU A 75 -1.37 -9.31 8.71
N LEU A 76 -0.29 -9.92 8.19
CA LEU A 76 0.88 -9.18 7.71
C LEU A 76 0.54 -8.26 6.53
N LEU A 77 -0.30 -8.72 5.59
CA LEU A 77 -0.74 -7.89 4.47
C LEU A 77 -1.54 -6.68 4.95
N VAL A 78 -2.42 -6.86 5.94
CA VAL A 78 -3.14 -5.75 6.58
C VAL A 78 -2.16 -4.79 7.27
N CYS A 79 -1.15 -5.31 7.98
CA CYS A 79 -0.12 -4.47 8.59
C CYS A 79 0.69 -3.70 7.55
N ALA A 80 1.08 -4.32 6.42
CA ALA A 80 1.79 -3.66 5.34
C ALA A 80 0.96 -2.49 4.77
N ASN A 81 -0.33 -2.69 4.52
CA ASN A 81 -1.24 -1.64 4.06
C ASN A 81 -1.41 -0.50 5.09
N ILE A 82 -1.43 -0.82 6.40
CA ILE A 82 -1.44 0.22 7.44
C ILE A 82 -0.14 1.03 7.39
N LEU A 83 1.02 0.38 7.28
CA LEU A 83 2.31 1.06 7.20
C LEU A 83 2.43 1.96 5.97
N ASP A 84 1.92 1.54 4.83
CA ASP A 84 1.80 2.34 3.61
C ASP A 84 0.94 3.60 3.84
N CYS A 85 -0.19 3.46 4.54
CA CYS A 85 -0.97 4.62 4.95
C CYS A 85 -0.20 5.54 5.92
N VAL A 86 0.59 4.96 6.83
CA VAL A 86 1.40 5.71 7.81
C VAL A 86 2.44 6.57 7.12
N ASP A 87 3.21 6.04 6.16
CA ASP A 87 4.30 6.80 5.53
C ASP A 87 3.77 8.00 4.75
N GLY A 88 2.69 7.82 3.97
CA GLY A 88 2.05 8.91 3.26
C GLY A 88 1.45 9.97 4.18
N GLN A 89 0.83 9.56 5.31
CA GLN A 89 0.30 10.51 6.29
C GLN A 89 1.42 11.20 7.08
N LEU A 90 2.47 10.47 7.46
CA LEU A 90 3.65 11.02 8.12
C LEU A 90 4.35 12.06 7.22
N ALA A 91 4.48 11.77 5.92
CA ALA A 91 5.05 12.72 4.95
C ALA A 91 4.24 14.02 4.88
N ARG A 92 2.91 13.95 4.94
CA ARG A 92 2.05 15.14 4.95
C ARG A 92 2.11 15.90 6.28
N LEU A 93 2.11 15.19 7.41
CA LEU A 93 2.17 15.80 8.74
C LEU A 93 3.52 16.47 9.05
N THR A 94 4.61 15.93 8.52
CA THR A 94 5.96 16.46 8.74
C THR A 94 6.43 17.42 7.66
N GLY A 95 5.77 17.42 6.49
CA GLY A 95 6.23 18.15 5.30
C GLY A 95 7.44 17.51 4.61
N ILE A 96 7.94 16.37 5.12
CA ILE A 96 9.10 15.67 4.57
C ILE A 96 8.66 14.89 3.33
N LYS A 97 9.00 15.41 2.15
CA LYS A 97 8.72 14.77 0.86
C LYS A 97 10.03 14.57 0.11
N SER A 98 10.27 13.36 -0.40
CA SER A 98 11.43 13.06 -1.23
C SER A 98 11.01 12.39 -2.54
N ALA A 99 11.78 12.63 -3.61
CA ALA A 99 11.57 11.95 -4.88
C ALA A 99 11.78 10.43 -4.74
N ILE A 100 12.78 10.03 -3.95
CA ILE A 100 13.07 8.62 -3.64
C ILE A 100 11.89 7.98 -2.89
N GLY A 101 11.32 8.68 -1.89
CA GLY A 101 10.16 8.17 -1.14
C GLY A 101 8.96 7.91 -2.03
N ARG A 102 8.67 8.80 -2.98
CA ARG A 102 7.58 8.61 -3.95
C ARG A 102 7.80 7.40 -4.87
N ILE A 103 9.06 7.14 -5.26
CA ILE A 103 9.41 5.98 -6.06
C ILE A 103 9.26 4.70 -5.22
N LEU A 104 9.78 4.68 -3.99
CA LEU A 104 9.67 3.55 -3.07
C LEU A 104 8.21 3.20 -2.77
N ASP A 105 7.37 4.19 -2.47
CA ASP A 105 5.92 4.06 -2.26
C ASP A 105 5.23 3.41 -3.47
N GLY A 106 5.53 3.88 -4.69
CA GLY A 106 5.01 3.28 -5.92
C GLY A 106 5.43 1.82 -6.13
N PHE A 107 6.66 1.46 -5.77
CA PHE A 107 7.17 0.09 -5.92
C PHE A 107 6.79 -0.85 -4.78
N ALA A 108 6.41 -0.34 -3.62
CA ALA A 108 6.11 -1.16 -2.45
C ALA A 108 5.02 -2.21 -2.75
N GLY A 109 3.90 -1.78 -3.29
CA GLY A 109 2.80 -2.67 -3.70
C GLY A 109 3.23 -3.71 -4.72
N ASP A 110 3.99 -3.32 -5.74
CA ASP A 110 4.47 -4.22 -6.79
C ASP A 110 5.37 -5.34 -6.22
N ILE A 111 6.23 -5.00 -5.25
CA ILE A 111 7.08 -5.98 -4.56
C ILE A 111 6.23 -6.96 -3.75
N TRP A 112 5.25 -6.47 -2.97
CA TRP A 112 4.38 -7.33 -2.17
C TRP A 112 3.64 -8.33 -3.04
N PHE A 113 2.96 -7.86 -4.08
CA PHE A 113 2.18 -8.72 -4.96
C PHE A 113 3.07 -9.68 -5.76
N THR A 114 4.28 -9.27 -6.17
CA THR A 114 5.24 -10.17 -6.79
C THR A 114 5.61 -11.30 -5.84
N CYS A 115 5.95 -11.01 -4.58
CA CYS A 115 6.25 -12.03 -3.57
C CYS A 115 5.06 -12.97 -3.30
N ILE A 116 3.84 -12.44 -3.28
CA ILE A 116 2.60 -13.22 -3.10
C ILE A 116 2.39 -14.16 -4.28
N TYR A 117 2.48 -13.67 -5.53
CA TYR A 117 2.31 -14.51 -6.72
C TYR A 117 3.38 -15.59 -6.83
N VAL A 118 4.63 -15.26 -6.50
CA VAL A 118 5.73 -16.23 -6.45
C VAL A 118 5.47 -17.27 -5.35
N GLY A 119 5.05 -16.86 -4.16
CA GLY A 119 4.71 -17.77 -3.06
C GLY A 119 3.62 -18.77 -3.45
N PHE A 120 2.53 -18.31 -4.07
CA PHE A 120 1.48 -19.21 -4.58
C PHE A 120 1.97 -20.09 -5.72
N ALA A 121 2.76 -19.58 -6.67
CA ALA A 121 3.29 -20.38 -7.77
C ALA A 121 4.19 -21.50 -7.28
N LEU A 122 5.07 -21.22 -6.32
CA LEU A 122 5.95 -22.22 -5.70
C LEU A 122 5.15 -23.31 -4.98
N ARG A 123 4.15 -22.92 -4.19
CA ARG A 123 3.26 -23.85 -3.49
C ARG A 123 2.52 -24.75 -4.47
N LEU A 124 1.80 -24.17 -5.44
CA LEU A 124 0.99 -24.92 -6.38
C LEU A 124 1.88 -25.80 -7.31
N SER A 125 3.07 -25.32 -7.71
CA SER A 125 4.02 -26.12 -8.48
C SER A 125 4.49 -27.33 -7.69
N HIS A 126 4.75 -27.16 -6.39
CA HIS A 126 5.13 -28.27 -5.51
C HIS A 126 3.96 -29.28 -5.32
N ASP A 127 2.74 -28.81 -5.09
CA ASP A 127 1.57 -29.64 -4.78
C ASP A 127 1.08 -30.44 -6.00
N TYR A 128 1.14 -29.82 -7.19
CA TYR A 128 0.62 -30.41 -8.43
C TYR A 128 1.72 -30.96 -9.36
N GLY A 129 3.00 -30.78 -9.04
CA GLY A 129 4.13 -31.29 -9.82
C GLY A 129 4.25 -30.66 -11.22
N THR A 130 3.84 -29.41 -11.41
CA THR A 130 3.85 -28.73 -12.71
C THR A 130 4.28 -27.27 -12.61
N ASP A 131 5.10 -26.80 -13.53
CA ASP A 131 5.64 -25.43 -13.58
C ASP A 131 4.70 -24.42 -14.26
N TRP A 132 3.53 -24.88 -14.74
CA TRP A 132 2.56 -24.01 -15.40
C TRP A 132 2.09 -22.85 -14.49
N PHE A 133 2.08 -23.04 -13.19
CA PHE A 133 1.70 -22.02 -12.22
C PHE A 133 2.61 -20.77 -12.23
N PHE A 134 3.88 -20.89 -12.64
CA PHE A 134 4.77 -19.75 -12.84
C PHE A 134 4.30 -18.87 -14.01
N ALA A 135 3.82 -19.48 -15.09
CA ALA A 135 3.24 -18.71 -16.20
C ALA A 135 1.99 -17.94 -15.76
N LEU A 136 1.12 -18.56 -14.95
CA LEU A 136 -0.05 -17.89 -14.38
C LEU A 136 0.35 -16.75 -13.43
N ALA A 137 1.38 -16.94 -12.60
CA ALA A 137 1.90 -15.90 -11.72
C ALA A 137 2.41 -14.70 -12.50
N VAL A 138 3.17 -14.93 -13.58
CA VAL A 138 3.66 -13.87 -14.48
C VAL A 138 2.50 -13.13 -15.13
N LEU A 139 1.52 -13.83 -15.68
CA LEU A 139 0.35 -13.22 -16.30
C LEU A 139 -0.48 -12.40 -15.29
N SER A 140 -0.64 -12.93 -14.06
CA SER A 140 -1.34 -12.24 -12.99
C SER A 140 -0.60 -10.97 -12.56
N GLY A 141 0.73 -11.06 -12.41
CA GLY A 141 1.59 -9.92 -12.08
C GLY A 141 1.54 -8.83 -13.15
N LEU A 142 1.64 -9.19 -14.43
CA LEU A 142 1.53 -8.23 -15.54
C LEU A 142 0.14 -7.58 -15.59
N SER A 143 -0.92 -8.37 -15.41
CA SER A 143 -2.30 -7.85 -15.35
C SER A 143 -2.47 -6.87 -14.18
N HIS A 144 -1.92 -7.21 -13.02
CA HIS A 144 -1.95 -6.34 -11.83
C HIS A 144 -1.24 -5.00 -12.08
N LEU A 145 -0.01 -5.04 -12.63
CA LEU A 145 0.76 -3.84 -12.97
C LEU A 145 0.00 -2.92 -13.93
N VAL A 146 -0.58 -3.48 -14.99
CA VAL A 146 -1.38 -2.70 -15.95
C VAL A 146 -2.60 -2.09 -15.28
N GLN A 147 -3.31 -2.86 -14.45
CA GLN A 147 -4.51 -2.39 -13.76
C GLN A 147 -4.20 -1.29 -12.73
N ALA A 148 -3.10 -1.44 -11.98
CA ALA A 148 -2.64 -0.42 -11.03
C ALA A 148 -2.29 0.89 -11.73
N ASN A 149 -1.49 0.83 -12.81
CA ASN A 149 -1.10 2.01 -13.60
C ASN A 149 -2.31 2.71 -14.23
N ILE A 150 -3.26 1.96 -14.79
CA ILE A 150 -4.49 2.53 -15.34
C ILE A 150 -5.30 3.23 -14.25
N THR A 151 -5.43 2.60 -13.08
CA THR A 151 -6.16 3.16 -11.94
C THR A 151 -5.53 4.48 -11.47
N ASP A 152 -4.22 4.53 -11.32
CA ASP A 152 -3.51 5.74 -10.90
C ASP A 152 -3.59 6.86 -11.94
N TYR A 153 -3.52 6.50 -13.23
CA TYR A 153 -3.73 7.47 -14.31
C TYR A 153 -5.12 8.12 -14.22
N TYR A 154 -6.18 7.30 -14.10
CA TYR A 154 -7.54 7.84 -14.02
C TYR A 154 -7.79 8.62 -12.72
N LYS A 155 -7.24 8.21 -11.58
CA LYS A 155 -7.31 8.98 -10.33
C LYS A 155 -6.64 10.36 -10.49
N THR A 156 -5.47 10.40 -11.11
CA THR A 156 -4.73 11.64 -11.34
C THR A 156 -5.49 12.56 -12.30
N LEU A 157 -6.05 12.00 -13.37
CA LEU A 157 -6.85 12.76 -14.34
C LEU A 157 -8.12 13.32 -13.69
N HIS A 158 -8.81 12.53 -12.89
CA HIS A 158 -10.00 12.96 -12.16
C HIS A 158 -9.69 14.13 -11.21
N LEU A 159 -8.61 14.01 -10.42
CA LEU A 159 -8.16 15.09 -9.54
C LEU A 159 -7.80 16.37 -10.30
N TYR A 160 -7.19 16.25 -11.49
CA TYR A 160 -6.87 17.40 -12.34
C TYR A 160 -8.12 18.17 -12.75
N PHE A 161 -9.18 17.48 -13.18
CA PHE A 161 -10.43 18.13 -13.58
C PHE A 161 -11.13 18.79 -12.39
N ILE A 162 -11.24 18.11 -11.25
CA ILE A 162 -11.87 18.68 -10.03
C ILE A 162 -11.08 19.92 -9.53
N SER A 163 -9.75 19.88 -9.55
CA SER A 163 -8.93 21.01 -9.09
C SER A 163 -9.06 22.21 -10.04
N LYS A 164 -9.24 21.97 -11.33
CA LYS A 164 -9.46 23.02 -12.34
C LYS A 164 -10.82 23.67 -12.17
N ASP A 165 -11.87 22.90 -11.90
CA ASP A 165 -13.21 23.42 -11.64
C ASP A 165 -13.26 24.27 -10.35
N LYS A 166 -12.53 23.86 -9.29
CA LYS A 166 -12.41 24.63 -8.04
C LYS A 166 -11.53 25.89 -8.17
N GLY A 167 -10.67 25.98 -9.17
CA GLY A 167 -9.84 27.16 -9.45
C GLY A 167 -10.46 28.14 -10.44
N ALA A 168 -11.63 27.85 -10.97
CA ALA A 168 -12.37 28.68 -11.91
C ALA A 168 -13.47 29.52 -11.22
N GLU A 169 -13.66 29.38 -9.89
CA GLU A 169 -14.45 30.28 -9.04
C GLU A 169 -13.52 31.30 -8.35
#